data_2847aeaf60e20df206497169fb26c9a6
#
_entry.id   2847aeaf60e20df206497169fb26c9a6
#
_cell.length_a   1.000
_cell.length_b   1.000
_cell.length_c   1.000
_cell.angle_alpha   90.00
_cell.angle_beta   90.00
_cell.angle_gamma   90.00
#
_symmetry.space_group_name_H-M   'P 1'
#
loop_
_entity.id
_entity.type
_entity.pdbx_description
1 polymer ?
#
loop_
_entity_poly.entity_id
_entity_poly.type
_entity_poly.pdbx_seq_one_letter_code
_entity_poly.pdbx_strand_id
1 'polypeptide(L)'
;MATYAVFDVDWRDQNMAKEYREKFGPALEKYGGKTLCAGPPQLIEGSWNPSRVVILEFPTMDAFRTWYASPEYAPVLKLRLDGATTRAAVAVEGPTR
;
A
#
# COMPACT_ATOMS: atom_id res chain seq x y z
N MET A 1 -12.94 -9.52 10.12
CA MET A 1 -11.52 -9.93 10.13
C MET A 1 -10.65 -8.86 9.52
N ALA A 2 -9.54 -8.57 10.16
CA ALA A 2 -8.61 -7.60 9.61
C ALA A 2 -8.04 -8.10 8.28
N THR A 3 -7.74 -7.14 7.40
CA THR A 3 -7.13 -7.41 6.11
C THR A 3 -5.79 -6.68 6.06
N TYR A 4 -4.78 -7.36 5.57
CA TYR A 4 -3.43 -6.81 5.44
C TYR A 4 -3.08 -6.70 3.97
N ALA A 5 -2.66 -5.52 3.56
CA ALA A 5 -2.25 -5.26 2.18
C ALA A 5 -0.73 -5.07 2.15
N VAL A 6 -0.08 -5.76 1.24
CA VAL A 6 1.38 -5.73 1.10
C VAL A 6 1.72 -5.20 -0.28
N PHE A 7 2.56 -4.17 -0.33
CA PHE A 7 2.96 -3.53 -1.57
C PHE A 7 4.47 -3.59 -1.74
N ASP A 8 4.89 -3.99 -2.92
CA ASP A 8 6.28 -3.91 -3.40
C ASP A 8 6.32 -2.87 -4.51
N VAL A 9 6.76 -1.66 -4.18
CA VAL A 9 6.72 -0.50 -5.08
C VAL A 9 8.10 0.13 -5.20
N ASP A 10 8.51 0.34 -6.43
CA ASP A 10 9.80 0.97 -6.77
C ASP A 10 9.53 2.33 -7.40
N TRP A 11 9.86 3.40 -6.68
CA TRP A 11 9.61 4.76 -7.15
C TRP A 11 10.70 5.21 -8.12
N ARG A 12 10.29 5.67 -9.31
CA ARG A 12 11.18 6.21 -10.33
C ARG A 12 11.24 7.75 -10.26
N ASP A 13 10.12 8.39 -9.88
CA ASP A 13 10.01 9.84 -9.78
C ASP A 13 9.86 10.22 -8.31
N GLN A 14 10.91 10.85 -7.74
CA GLN A 14 10.93 11.16 -6.31
C GLN A 14 9.99 12.31 -5.95
N ASN A 15 9.67 13.20 -6.89
CA ASN A 15 8.70 14.27 -6.65
C ASN A 15 7.29 13.69 -6.52
N MET A 16 6.95 12.74 -7.38
CA MET A 16 5.67 12.02 -7.28
C MET A 16 5.58 11.17 -6.02
N ALA A 17 6.69 10.56 -5.62
CA ALA A 17 6.76 9.80 -4.38
C ALA A 17 6.46 10.68 -3.17
N LYS A 18 7.03 11.88 -3.14
CA LYS A 18 6.80 12.83 -2.06
C LYS A 18 5.34 13.26 -2.00
N GLU A 19 4.77 13.61 -3.14
CA GLU A 19 3.36 14.01 -3.23
C GLU A 19 2.45 12.86 -2.82
N TYR A 20 2.75 11.64 -3.24
CA TYR A 20 2.02 10.44 -2.85
C TYR A 20 2.00 10.29 -1.32
N ARG A 21 3.16 10.40 -0.68
CA ARG A 21 3.25 10.26 0.78
C ARG A 21 2.45 11.32 1.52
N GLU A 22 2.42 12.55 1.00
CA GLU A 22 1.69 13.65 1.61
C GLU A 22 0.17 13.45 1.52
N LYS A 23 -0.31 12.86 0.43
CA LYS A 23 -1.74 12.71 0.17
C LYS A 23 -2.30 11.34 0.56
N PHE A 24 -1.45 10.38 0.77
CA PHE A 24 -1.83 8.99 1.02
C PHE A 24 -2.59 8.82 2.35
N GLY A 25 -2.06 9.41 3.43
CA GLY A 25 -2.58 9.23 4.77
C GLY A 25 -4.06 9.59 4.92
N PRO A 26 -4.46 10.83 4.53
CA PRO A 26 -5.87 11.21 4.66
C PRO A 26 -6.84 10.31 3.89
N ALA A 27 -6.46 9.89 2.68
CA ALA A 27 -7.29 8.99 1.89
C ALA A 27 -7.40 7.61 2.55
N LEU A 28 -6.30 7.12 3.11
CA LEU A 28 -6.26 5.84 3.82
C LEU A 28 -7.13 5.86 5.08
N GLU A 29 -6.97 6.89 5.90
CA GLU A 29 -7.66 7.01 7.18
C GLU A 29 -9.17 7.08 7.03
N LYS A 30 -9.65 7.74 5.98
CA LYS A 30 -11.09 7.85 5.72
C LYS A 30 -11.78 6.51 5.65
N TYR A 31 -11.09 5.47 5.20
CA TYR A 31 -11.63 4.13 5.02
C TYR A 31 -11.16 3.15 6.11
N GLY A 32 -10.63 3.68 7.20
CA GLY A 32 -10.23 2.87 8.34
C GLY A 32 -8.90 2.17 8.19
N GLY A 33 -8.14 2.51 7.15
CA GLY A 33 -6.82 1.94 6.92
C GLY A 33 -5.76 2.61 7.77
N LYS A 34 -4.68 1.87 8.02
CA LYS A 34 -3.50 2.41 8.68
C LYS A 34 -2.25 1.72 8.17
N THR A 35 -1.13 2.44 8.18
CA THR A 35 0.16 1.89 7.81
C THR A 35 0.77 1.22 9.03
N LEU A 36 1.04 -0.08 8.94
CA LEU A 36 1.70 -0.82 10.02
C LEU A 36 3.20 -0.64 9.96
N CYS A 37 3.76 -0.74 8.75
CA CYS A 37 5.19 -0.54 8.55
C CYS A 37 5.47 -0.20 7.09
N ALA A 38 6.60 0.46 6.85
CA ALA A 38 7.05 0.83 5.53
C ALA A 38 8.56 1.02 5.57
N GLY A 39 9.28 0.35 4.70
CA GLY A 39 10.73 0.49 4.66
C GLY A 39 11.42 -0.63 3.90
N PRO A 40 12.75 -0.57 3.84
CA PRO A 40 13.53 -1.60 3.18
C PRO A 40 13.45 -2.90 3.99
N PRO A 41 13.16 -4.04 3.33
CA PRO A 41 13.07 -5.31 4.02
C PRO A 41 14.45 -5.95 4.21
N GLN A 42 14.52 -6.90 5.13
CA GLN A 42 15.65 -7.79 5.25
C GLN A 42 15.21 -9.16 4.74
N LEU A 43 15.85 -9.65 3.70
CA LEU A 43 15.54 -10.97 3.14
C LEU A 43 16.00 -12.07 4.10
N ILE A 44 15.10 -12.94 4.49
CA ILE A 44 15.39 -14.06 5.38
C ILE A 44 15.62 -15.34 4.57
N GLU A 45 14.70 -15.59 3.63
CA GLU A 45 14.78 -16.78 2.77
C GLU A 45 14.17 -16.43 1.42
N GLY A 46 14.61 -17.13 0.39
CA GLY A 46 14.02 -17.03 -0.93
C GLY A 46 14.68 -16.01 -1.82
N SER A 47 13.99 -15.66 -2.91
CA SER A 47 14.56 -14.79 -3.95
C SER A 47 13.81 -13.45 -4.10
N TRP A 48 12.75 -13.23 -3.32
CA TRP A 48 12.03 -11.96 -3.36
C TRP A 48 12.88 -10.89 -2.66
N ASN A 49 13.29 -9.89 -3.42
CA ASN A 49 14.22 -8.88 -2.91
C ASN A 49 13.74 -7.46 -3.29
N PRO A 50 12.63 -6.99 -2.70
CA PRO A 50 12.11 -5.66 -2.97
C PRO A 50 13.00 -4.59 -2.33
N SER A 51 13.01 -3.39 -2.92
CA SER A 51 13.73 -2.26 -2.34
C SER A 51 12.97 -1.67 -1.15
N ARG A 52 11.65 -1.80 -1.13
CA ARG A 52 10.80 -1.27 -0.07
C ARG A 52 9.50 -2.07 0.00
N VAL A 53 9.07 -2.37 1.21
CA VAL A 53 7.78 -3.04 1.45
C VAL A 53 6.92 -2.14 2.33
N VAL A 54 5.65 -2.01 1.96
CA VAL A 54 4.65 -1.28 2.75
C VAL A 54 3.56 -2.26 3.15
N ILE A 55 3.21 -2.27 4.41
CA ILE A 55 2.12 -3.11 4.93
C ILE A 55 1.07 -2.23 5.56
N LEU A 56 -0.16 -2.38 5.05
CA LEU A 56 -1.33 -1.65 5.54
C LEU A 56 -2.29 -2.61 6.22
N GLU A 57 -3.08 -2.08 7.15
CA GLU A 57 -4.16 -2.84 7.78
C GLU A 57 -5.50 -2.14 7.56
N PHE A 58 -6.52 -2.91 7.24
CA PHE A 58 -7.91 -2.45 7.13
C PHE A 58 -8.79 -3.31 8.03
N PRO A 59 -9.94 -2.78 8.50
CA PRO A 59 -10.85 -3.58 9.33
C PRO A 59 -11.39 -4.81 8.61
N THR A 60 -11.63 -4.70 7.29
CA THR A 60 -12.18 -5.78 6.48
C THR A 60 -11.62 -5.72 5.06
N MET A 61 -11.78 -6.81 4.31
CA MET A 61 -11.44 -6.83 2.89
C MET A 61 -12.30 -5.83 2.10
N ASP A 62 -13.57 -5.69 2.47
CA ASP A 62 -14.45 -4.71 1.81
C ASP A 62 -13.96 -3.29 2.01
N ALA A 63 -13.48 -2.96 3.21
CA ALA A 63 -12.92 -1.64 3.48
C ALA A 63 -11.69 -1.38 2.60
N PHE A 64 -10.82 -2.39 2.44
CA PHE A 64 -9.67 -2.28 1.56
C PHE A 64 -10.09 -2.04 0.10
N ARG A 65 -11.04 -2.82 -0.40
CA ARG A 65 -11.52 -2.69 -1.78
C ARG A 65 -12.17 -1.34 -2.02
N THR A 66 -12.96 -0.87 -1.05
CA THR A 66 -13.64 0.42 -1.13
C THR A 66 -12.61 1.55 -1.18
N TRP A 67 -11.58 1.49 -0.34
CA TRP A 67 -10.49 2.46 -0.37
C TRP A 67 -9.77 2.46 -1.71
N TYR A 68 -9.41 1.28 -2.22
CA TYR A 68 -8.61 1.16 -3.45
C TYR A 68 -9.36 1.73 -4.65
N ALA A 69 -10.68 1.60 -4.69
CA ALA A 69 -11.54 2.09 -5.77
C ALA A 69 -12.14 3.47 -5.48
N SER A 70 -11.77 4.11 -4.37
CA SER A 70 -12.40 5.34 -3.95
C SER A 70 -11.99 6.55 -4.78
N PRO A 71 -12.88 7.57 -4.90
CA PRO A 71 -12.52 8.80 -5.55
C PRO A 71 -11.43 9.58 -4.81
N GLU A 72 -11.31 9.39 -3.49
CA GLU A 72 -10.26 10.04 -2.71
C GLU A 72 -8.88 9.47 -3.02
N TYR A 73 -8.79 8.15 -3.27
CA TYR A 73 -7.53 7.52 -3.59
C TYR A 73 -7.17 7.63 -5.07
N ALA A 74 -8.13 7.80 -5.96
CA ALA A 74 -7.90 7.79 -7.41
C ALA A 74 -6.75 8.73 -7.85
N PRO A 75 -6.72 10.03 -7.45
CA PRO A 75 -5.61 10.89 -7.86
C PRO A 75 -4.28 10.51 -7.19
N VAL A 76 -4.33 9.93 -6.00
CA VAL A 76 -3.14 9.45 -5.28
C VAL A 76 -2.59 8.21 -5.96
N LEU A 77 -3.47 7.28 -6.32
CA LEU A 77 -3.10 6.08 -7.06
C LEU A 77 -2.44 6.42 -8.40
N LYS A 78 -2.94 7.45 -9.08
CA LYS A 78 -2.37 7.88 -10.35
C LYS A 78 -0.90 8.28 -10.21
N LEU A 79 -0.52 8.93 -9.11
CA LEU A 79 0.88 9.27 -8.85
C LEU A 79 1.74 8.01 -8.81
N ARG A 80 1.25 6.96 -8.15
CA ARG A 80 1.99 5.70 -8.06
C ARG A 80 2.07 5.00 -9.41
N LEU A 81 0.98 4.97 -10.16
CA LEU A 81 0.96 4.31 -11.47
C LEU A 81 1.88 5.02 -12.47
N ASP A 82 1.95 6.36 -12.40
CA ASP A 82 2.78 7.14 -13.31
C ASP A 82 4.25 7.22 -12.87
N GLY A 83 4.51 7.29 -11.57
CA GLY A 83 5.84 7.56 -11.02
C GLY A 83 6.57 6.35 -10.46
N ALA A 84 5.95 5.18 -10.42
CA ALA A 84 6.53 4.00 -9.80
C ALA A 84 6.25 2.75 -10.61
N THR A 85 7.04 1.70 -10.35
CA THR A 85 6.77 0.35 -10.80
C THR A 85 6.24 -0.44 -9.62
N THR A 86 5.00 -0.91 -9.71
CA THR A 86 4.42 -1.79 -8.70
C THR A 86 4.71 -3.23 -9.09
N ARG A 87 5.58 -3.89 -8.34
CA ARG A 87 5.95 -5.28 -8.61
C ARG A 87 4.95 -6.26 -8.04
N ALA A 88 4.35 -5.90 -6.91
CA ALA A 88 3.32 -6.71 -6.29
C ALA A 88 2.44 -5.83 -5.39
N ALA A 89 1.16 -6.15 -5.39
CA ALA A 89 0.20 -5.57 -4.46
C ALA A 89 -0.78 -6.69 -4.15
N VAL A 90 -0.77 -7.15 -2.90
CA VAL A 90 -1.64 -8.26 -2.47
C VAL A 90 -2.38 -7.87 -1.19
N ALA A 91 -3.56 -8.43 -1.01
CA ALA A 91 -4.33 -8.24 0.21
C ALA A 91 -4.73 -9.61 0.74
N VAL A 92 -4.53 -9.82 2.03
CA VAL A 92 -4.77 -11.09 2.70
C VAL A 92 -5.59 -10.85 3.96
N GLU A 93 -6.63 -11.65 4.15
CA GLU A 93 -7.39 -11.59 5.39
C GLU A 93 -6.59 -12.23 6.52
N GLY A 94 -6.73 -11.66 7.72
CA GLY A 94 -6.11 -12.20 8.91
C GLY A 94 -6.65 -13.59 9.25
N PRO A 95 -6.03 -14.23 10.25
CA PRO A 95 -6.37 -15.63 10.53
C PRO A 95 -7.81 -15.83 10.92
N THR A 96 -8.39 -16.92 10.44
CA THR A 96 -9.71 -17.39 10.84
C THR A 96 -9.54 -18.29 12.06
N ARG A 97 -10.33 -18.05 13.08
CA ARG A 97 -10.30 -18.83 14.30
C ARG A 97 -11.58 -19.66 14.42
#